data_6cb8cb6f9ac490cc2646710559352acc
#
_entry.id   6cb8cb6f9ac490cc2646710559352acc
#
_cell.length_a   1.000
_cell.length_b   1.000
_cell.length_c   1.000
_cell.angle_alpha   90.00
_cell.angle_beta   90.00
_cell.angle_gamma   90.00
#
_symmetry.space_group_name_H-M   'P 1'
#
loop_
_entity.id
_entity.type
_entity.pdbx_description
1 polymer ?
#
loop_
_entity_poly.entity_id
_entity_poly.type
_entity_poly.pdbx_seq_one_letter_code
_entity_poly.pdbx_strand_id
1 'polypeptide(L)'
;MSLKIKECLSYSGDTEDLNVLKNDYNLAEFALQFPDVNSLLIPKKAEYNLRKYVSKTLLKTIDNNVDVAVEKCLVFLSNLASTYFTDDKWKSLNASLLHQQTKSSNNTYIYTRIIEVLKQGTCKGAFIEVDDSYQEKVQSKKFRLTQTYLKAGLTEHLIKDAGIIHTRNKLFYSQLKEAMSHPICSNLITLYPKIDLPTSKELLTIGKRLVKDGHRTKKGKILTMRNKHKNDYWKDSKNRSFVEDNIALFEFLTGRGFMIPSVGDGKSGGRVVDSFTLMPSWIRELISIDGKKLVECDYTALHPNIAIRLYGGGLQFLTHQYVSEQTGIDPKRIKIEHLSFFNKNWHSMRKSVLFDYYSKNEANMLANIYKDKKKNGYKITSKKMFTVEVKIMTDVIKYLNTKNVNVLYVYDALLCEENDKPLVFETMNRIILEHGVKTRVTANLSLKI
;
A
#
# COMPACT_ATOMS: atom_id res chain seq x y z
N MET A 1 -17.72 5.00 25.69
CA MET A 1 -16.46 4.87 24.94
C MET A 1 -15.21 4.65 25.82
N SER A 2 -15.28 4.84 27.12
CA SER A 2 -14.13 4.68 28.08
C SER A 2 -13.93 3.27 28.64
N LEU A 3 -14.85 2.34 28.44
CA LEU A 3 -14.79 0.98 29.00
C LEU A 3 -13.88 0.01 28.22
N LYS A 4 -13.74 0.16 26.89
CA LYS A 4 -12.93 -0.75 26.05
C LYS A 4 -11.42 -0.67 26.32
N ILE A 5 -10.93 0.44 26.85
CA ILE A 5 -9.50 0.63 27.16
C ILE A 5 -9.12 -0.02 28.51
N LYS A 6 -10.06 -0.14 29.46
CA LYS A 6 -9.77 -0.68 30.78
C LYS A 6 -9.67 -2.21 30.85
N GLU A 7 -10.38 -2.95 30.00
CA GLU A 7 -10.38 -4.43 30.03
C GLU A 7 -9.13 -5.09 29.45
N CYS A 8 -8.35 -4.36 28.62
CA CYS A 8 -7.10 -4.90 28.03
C CYS A 8 -5.88 -4.82 28.97
N LEU A 9 -5.99 -4.30 30.18
CA LEU A 9 -4.86 -3.93 31.04
C LEU A 9 -4.59 -4.88 32.23
N SER A 10 -5.18 -6.08 32.29
CA SER A 10 -5.07 -6.97 33.48
C SER A 10 -4.02 -8.08 33.37
N TYR A 11 -2.99 -7.97 32.53
CA TYR A 11 -1.91 -8.96 32.47
C TYR A 11 -0.61 -8.38 33.06
N SER A 12 -0.13 -9.01 34.14
CA SER A 12 1.03 -8.60 34.96
C SER A 12 2.36 -9.13 34.40
N GLY A 13 2.74 -8.75 33.20
CA GLY A 13 4.04 -9.04 32.65
C GLY A 13 4.35 -8.05 31.50
N ASP A 14 5.36 -7.22 31.63
CA ASP A 14 5.75 -6.17 30.66
C ASP A 14 4.75 -5.01 30.48
N THR A 15 3.90 -4.71 31.46
CA THR A 15 2.98 -3.56 31.42
C THR A 15 3.71 -2.22 31.40
N GLU A 16 4.90 -2.14 31.98
CA GLU A 16 5.73 -0.92 31.97
C GLU A 16 6.16 -0.53 30.56
N ASP A 17 6.63 -1.50 29.75
CA ASP A 17 7.03 -1.26 28.35
C ASP A 17 5.87 -0.73 27.47
N LEU A 18 4.67 -1.27 27.67
CA LEU A 18 3.48 -0.81 26.92
C LEU A 18 3.01 0.57 27.37
N ASN A 19 3.08 0.88 28.65
CA ASN A 19 2.72 2.19 29.17
C ASN A 19 3.72 3.25 28.71
N VAL A 20 5.02 2.94 28.68
CA VAL A 20 6.03 3.85 28.11
C VAL A 20 5.74 4.12 26.63
N LEU A 21 5.44 3.10 25.83
CA LEU A 21 5.10 3.27 24.42
C LEU A 21 3.82 4.07 24.19
N LYS A 22 2.82 3.96 25.10
CA LYS A 22 1.57 4.72 25.00
C LYS A 22 1.74 6.20 25.37
N ASN A 23 2.57 6.48 26.38
CA ASN A 23 2.77 7.84 26.89
C ASN A 23 3.65 8.70 25.96
N ASP A 24 4.49 8.06 25.16
CA ASP A 24 5.23 8.76 24.12
C ASP A 24 4.27 9.22 23.00
N TYR A 25 4.06 10.54 22.83
CA TYR A 25 3.33 11.17 21.71
C TYR A 25 1.80 11.01 21.68
N ASN A 26 1.14 10.82 22.78
CA ASN A 26 -0.32 10.66 22.77
C ASN A 26 -0.79 9.48 21.87
N LEU A 27 0.02 8.44 21.75
CA LEU A 27 -0.21 7.31 20.81
C LEU A 27 -1.58 6.64 21.04
N ALA A 28 -2.12 6.72 22.27
CA ALA A 28 -3.44 6.16 22.58
C ALA A 28 -4.58 6.88 21.85
N GLU A 29 -4.46 8.20 21.64
CA GLU A 29 -5.43 8.98 20.87
C GLU A 29 -5.37 8.62 19.37
N PHE A 30 -4.17 8.57 18.82
CA PHE A 30 -3.98 8.15 17.42
C PHE A 30 -4.41 6.72 17.18
N ALA A 31 -4.26 5.83 18.16
CA ALA A 31 -4.65 4.42 18.02
C ALA A 31 -6.14 4.23 17.66
N LEU A 32 -7.01 5.22 17.98
CA LEU A 32 -8.43 5.17 17.63
C LEU A 32 -8.70 5.22 16.11
N GLN A 33 -7.74 5.69 15.33
CA GLN A 33 -7.85 5.80 13.88
C GLN A 33 -7.55 4.47 13.16
N PHE A 34 -7.06 3.45 13.87
CA PHE A 34 -6.59 2.19 13.30
C PHE A 34 -7.48 1.01 13.73
N PRO A 35 -7.39 -0.14 13.02
CA PRO A 35 -8.15 -1.33 13.38
C PRO A 35 -7.85 -1.81 14.80
N ASP A 36 -8.87 -2.31 15.48
CA ASP A 36 -8.70 -2.96 16.78
C ASP A 36 -7.72 -4.14 16.67
N VAL A 37 -6.65 -4.11 17.47
CA VAL A 37 -5.62 -5.16 17.49
C VAL A 37 -6.15 -6.51 17.94
N ASN A 38 -7.27 -6.52 18.68
CA ASN A 38 -7.93 -7.75 19.14
C ASN A 38 -8.72 -8.45 18.03
N SER A 39 -8.92 -7.78 16.90
CA SER A 39 -9.71 -8.28 15.79
C SER A 39 -8.84 -8.65 14.60
N LEU A 40 -9.14 -9.81 13.99
CA LEU A 40 -8.51 -10.32 12.77
C LEU A 40 -9.54 -10.37 11.64
N LEU A 41 -9.11 -10.09 10.43
CA LEU A 41 -9.88 -10.40 9.24
C LEU A 41 -9.33 -11.70 8.62
N ILE A 42 -10.14 -12.76 8.65
CA ILE A 42 -9.74 -14.11 8.27
C ILE A 42 -10.64 -14.69 7.17
N PRO A 43 -10.20 -15.70 6.40
CA PRO A 43 -11.06 -16.42 5.48
C PRO A 43 -12.23 -17.07 6.23
N LYS A 44 -13.46 -16.92 5.72
CA LYS A 44 -14.64 -17.59 6.26
C LYS A 44 -14.40 -19.09 6.37
N LYS A 45 -14.92 -19.71 7.43
CA LYS A 45 -14.77 -21.14 7.78
C LYS A 45 -13.34 -21.56 8.16
N ALA A 46 -12.33 -20.69 8.13
CA ALA A 46 -10.96 -21.08 8.50
C ALA A 46 -10.88 -21.57 9.95
N GLU A 47 -11.42 -20.83 10.91
CA GLU A 47 -11.45 -21.23 12.32
C GLU A 47 -12.19 -22.56 12.52
N TYR A 48 -13.42 -22.69 11.98
CA TYR A 48 -14.19 -23.92 12.08
C TYR A 48 -13.44 -25.12 11.50
N ASN A 49 -12.80 -24.96 10.34
CA ASN A 49 -12.06 -26.04 9.69
C ASN A 49 -10.79 -26.42 10.46
N LEU A 50 -10.07 -25.43 11.04
CA LEU A 50 -8.91 -25.70 11.93
C LEU A 50 -9.33 -26.51 13.14
N ARG A 51 -10.41 -26.11 13.83
CA ARG A 51 -10.90 -26.79 15.04
C ARG A 51 -11.45 -28.18 14.79
N LYS A 52 -12.17 -28.36 13.68
CA LYS A 52 -12.90 -29.61 13.42
C LYS A 52 -12.06 -30.66 12.67
N TYR A 53 -11.21 -30.25 11.75
CA TYR A 53 -10.60 -31.17 10.80
C TYR A 53 -9.07 -31.27 10.90
N VAL A 54 -8.38 -30.38 11.61
CA VAL A 54 -6.94 -30.54 11.92
C VAL A 54 -6.80 -31.35 13.19
N SER A 55 -5.91 -32.34 13.19
CA SER A 55 -5.71 -33.19 14.38
C SER A 55 -5.16 -32.37 15.55
N LYS A 56 -5.62 -32.66 16.76
CA LYS A 56 -5.10 -32.03 17.98
C LYS A 56 -3.60 -32.24 18.17
N THR A 57 -3.09 -33.41 17.78
CA THR A 57 -1.65 -33.71 17.84
C THR A 57 -0.86 -32.75 16.93
N LEU A 58 -1.35 -32.46 15.73
CA LEU A 58 -0.70 -31.55 14.82
C LEU A 58 -0.75 -30.09 15.33
N LEU A 59 -1.91 -29.66 15.88
CA LEU A 59 -2.03 -28.32 16.51
C LEU A 59 -1.10 -28.19 17.72
N LYS A 60 -0.91 -29.23 18.51
CA LYS A 60 0.01 -29.24 19.66
C LYS A 60 1.49 -29.07 19.27
N THR A 61 1.85 -29.24 18.01
CA THR A 61 3.21 -28.90 17.55
C THR A 61 3.44 -27.37 17.49
N ILE A 62 2.35 -26.59 17.48
CA ILE A 62 2.39 -25.11 17.48
C ILE A 62 2.32 -24.60 18.93
N ASP A 63 1.37 -25.12 19.71
CA ASP A 63 1.16 -24.73 21.10
C ASP A 63 0.47 -25.88 21.86
N ASN A 64 0.89 -26.11 23.11
CA ASN A 64 0.26 -27.14 23.96
C ASN A 64 -1.25 -26.88 24.15
N ASN A 65 -1.65 -25.61 24.21
CA ASN A 65 -3.05 -25.21 24.19
C ASN A 65 -3.54 -25.15 22.74
N VAL A 66 -4.48 -26.04 22.40
CA VAL A 66 -5.06 -26.15 21.05
C VAL A 66 -5.77 -24.87 20.61
N ASP A 67 -6.42 -24.16 21.52
CA ASP A 67 -7.10 -22.89 21.20
C ASP A 67 -6.11 -21.80 20.81
N VAL A 68 -5.01 -21.69 21.55
CA VAL A 68 -3.90 -20.79 21.22
C VAL A 68 -3.25 -21.18 19.89
N ALA A 69 -3.04 -22.46 19.63
CA ALA A 69 -2.50 -22.94 18.37
C ALA A 69 -3.40 -22.54 17.18
N VAL A 70 -4.72 -22.67 17.32
CA VAL A 70 -5.69 -22.22 16.31
C VAL A 70 -5.59 -20.71 16.10
N GLU A 71 -5.59 -19.91 17.15
CA GLU A 71 -5.48 -18.45 17.04
C GLU A 71 -4.17 -18.00 16.36
N LYS A 72 -3.03 -18.66 16.66
CA LYS A 72 -1.76 -18.41 15.95
C LYS A 72 -1.88 -18.70 14.45
N CYS A 73 -2.59 -19.77 14.05
CA CYS A 73 -2.90 -20.05 12.65
C CYS A 73 -3.77 -18.93 12.03
N LEU A 74 -4.76 -18.44 12.76
CA LEU A 74 -5.63 -17.34 12.28
C LEU A 74 -4.87 -16.02 12.15
N VAL A 75 -3.94 -15.71 13.06
CA VAL A 75 -3.01 -14.56 12.93
C VAL A 75 -2.20 -14.68 11.63
N PHE A 76 -1.67 -15.86 11.31
CA PHE A 76 -0.97 -16.07 10.05
C PHE A 76 -1.89 -15.82 8.84
N LEU A 77 -3.08 -16.42 8.83
CA LEU A 77 -4.05 -16.31 7.73
C LEU A 77 -4.53 -14.87 7.52
N SER A 78 -4.65 -14.08 8.59
CA SER A 78 -5.06 -12.67 8.51
C SER A 78 -4.07 -11.81 7.72
N ASN A 79 -2.78 -12.17 7.70
CA ASN A 79 -1.78 -11.49 6.87
C ASN A 79 -2.09 -11.64 5.37
N LEU A 80 -2.87 -12.64 4.96
CA LEU A 80 -3.26 -12.88 3.56
C LEU A 80 -4.58 -12.22 3.16
N ALA A 81 -5.29 -11.55 4.08
CA ALA A 81 -6.60 -10.94 3.80
C ALA A 81 -6.55 -9.92 2.63
N SER A 82 -5.48 -9.14 2.52
CA SER A 82 -5.32 -8.17 1.42
C SER A 82 -5.31 -8.82 0.02
N THR A 83 -4.98 -10.12 -0.09
CA THR A 83 -4.93 -10.82 -1.39
C THR A 83 -6.31 -11.01 -2.02
N TYR A 84 -7.39 -10.84 -1.27
CA TYR A 84 -8.75 -10.84 -1.83
C TYR A 84 -8.96 -9.71 -2.84
N PHE A 85 -8.28 -8.57 -2.64
CA PHE A 85 -8.49 -7.32 -3.36
C PHE A 85 -7.41 -7.02 -4.41
N THR A 86 -6.44 -7.90 -4.59
CA THR A 86 -5.36 -7.75 -5.58
C THR A 86 -5.51 -8.74 -6.73
N ASP A 87 -5.03 -8.39 -7.93
CA ASP A 87 -4.99 -9.30 -9.07
C ASP A 87 -4.00 -10.44 -8.80
N ASP A 88 -2.80 -10.11 -8.29
CA ASP A 88 -1.83 -11.10 -7.81
C ASP A 88 -2.26 -11.61 -6.43
N LYS A 89 -2.57 -12.89 -6.35
CA LYS A 89 -2.98 -13.57 -5.11
C LYS A 89 -1.81 -14.00 -4.23
N TRP A 90 -0.59 -13.88 -4.72
CA TRP A 90 0.61 -14.18 -3.96
C TRP A 90 1.05 -12.99 -3.10
N LYS A 91 1.33 -13.24 -1.84
CA LYS A 91 1.85 -12.24 -0.88
C LYS A 91 3.17 -12.72 -0.29
N SER A 92 4.19 -11.88 -0.40
CA SER A 92 5.45 -12.08 0.31
C SER A 92 5.27 -11.74 1.80
N LEU A 93 5.64 -12.66 2.69
CA LEU A 93 5.64 -12.42 4.12
C LEU A 93 7.07 -12.50 4.67
N ASN A 94 7.42 -11.52 5.49
CA ASN A 94 8.73 -11.45 6.12
C ASN A 94 8.80 -12.44 7.30
N ALA A 95 9.83 -13.29 7.33
CA ALA A 95 10.02 -14.28 8.38
C ALA A 95 10.19 -13.66 9.78
N SER A 96 10.87 -12.50 9.88
CA SER A 96 11.03 -11.80 11.15
C SER A 96 9.68 -11.31 11.69
N LEU A 97 8.81 -10.75 10.84
CA LEU A 97 7.46 -10.34 11.23
C LEU A 97 6.63 -11.53 11.69
N LEU A 98 6.64 -12.63 10.92
CA LEU A 98 5.91 -13.86 11.30
C LEU A 98 6.40 -14.43 12.63
N HIS A 99 7.71 -14.41 12.86
CA HIS A 99 8.29 -14.82 14.13
C HIS A 99 7.80 -13.94 15.29
N GLN A 100 7.87 -12.62 15.12
CA GLN A 100 7.39 -11.68 16.14
C GLN A 100 5.90 -11.84 16.46
N GLN A 101 5.06 -12.12 15.46
CA GLN A 101 3.62 -12.30 15.63
C GLN A 101 3.23 -13.62 16.32
N THR A 102 4.08 -14.65 16.25
CA THR A 102 3.71 -16.02 16.65
C THR A 102 4.65 -16.65 17.68
N LYS A 103 5.74 -15.93 18.09
CA LYS A 103 6.72 -16.44 19.05
C LYS A 103 6.04 -16.93 20.33
N SER A 104 6.62 -17.97 20.91
CA SER A 104 6.33 -18.45 22.26
C SER A 104 7.44 -18.04 23.23
N SER A 105 7.24 -18.31 24.53
CA SER A 105 8.24 -18.06 25.58
C SER A 105 9.61 -18.67 25.28
N ASN A 106 9.65 -19.79 24.55
CA ASN A 106 10.88 -20.51 24.23
C ASN A 106 11.59 -20.00 22.97
N ASN A 107 11.21 -18.85 22.45
CA ASN A 107 11.82 -18.19 21.27
C ASN A 107 12.02 -19.09 20.04
N THR A 108 11.16 -20.09 19.86
CA THR A 108 11.18 -21.00 18.70
C THR A 108 10.51 -20.38 17.47
N TYR A 109 10.92 -20.83 16.28
CA TYR A 109 10.34 -20.36 15.01
C TYR A 109 8.98 -21.04 14.75
N ILE A 110 8.01 -20.80 15.62
CA ILE A 110 6.67 -21.42 15.58
C ILE A 110 5.98 -21.20 14.23
N TYR A 111 6.20 -20.07 13.56
CA TYR A 111 5.60 -19.80 12.25
C TYR A 111 5.91 -20.88 11.20
N THR A 112 7.03 -21.62 11.31
CA THR A 112 7.34 -22.73 10.39
C THR A 112 6.39 -23.90 10.60
N ARG A 113 6.04 -24.21 11.85
CA ARG A 113 5.03 -25.22 12.18
C ARG A 113 3.63 -24.81 11.73
N ILE A 114 3.31 -23.52 11.89
CA ILE A 114 2.05 -22.97 11.39
C ILE A 114 1.94 -23.16 9.86
N ILE A 115 3.02 -22.87 9.12
CA ILE A 115 3.04 -23.08 7.67
C ILE A 115 2.84 -24.55 7.31
N GLU A 116 3.49 -25.49 8.00
CA GLU A 116 3.32 -26.93 7.79
C GLU A 116 1.86 -27.35 8.00
N VAL A 117 1.24 -26.94 9.11
CA VAL A 117 -0.16 -27.23 9.43
C VAL A 117 -1.10 -26.67 8.36
N LEU A 118 -0.90 -25.42 7.95
CA LEU A 118 -1.77 -24.76 6.97
C LEU A 118 -1.58 -25.31 5.54
N LYS A 119 -0.36 -25.74 5.19
CA LYS A 119 -0.03 -26.39 3.90
C LYS A 119 -0.58 -27.82 3.85
N GLN A 120 -0.43 -28.59 4.91
CA GLN A 120 -1.01 -29.95 5.00
C GLN A 120 -2.54 -29.89 4.94
N GLY A 121 -3.14 -28.91 5.63
CA GLY A 121 -4.56 -28.66 5.57
C GLY A 121 -5.40 -29.76 6.24
N THR A 122 -6.53 -30.06 5.63
CA THR A 122 -7.57 -30.97 6.16
C THR A 122 -8.14 -31.83 5.05
N CYS A 123 -9.09 -32.71 5.36
CA CYS A 123 -9.90 -33.42 4.36
C CYS A 123 -10.69 -32.45 3.44
N LYS A 124 -10.81 -31.16 3.80
CA LYS A 124 -11.39 -30.08 2.98
C LYS A 124 -10.36 -29.36 2.10
N GLY A 125 -9.10 -29.79 2.11
CA GLY A 125 -7.96 -29.21 1.38
C GLY A 125 -7.06 -28.34 2.26
N ALA A 126 -5.95 -27.95 1.68
CA ALA A 126 -4.99 -27.01 2.28
C ALA A 126 -5.59 -25.61 2.44
N PHE A 127 -5.11 -24.86 3.46
CA PHE A 127 -5.50 -23.47 3.65
C PHE A 127 -4.69 -22.53 2.74
N ILE A 128 -3.43 -22.84 2.56
CA ILE A 128 -2.47 -22.01 1.81
C ILE A 128 -1.69 -22.85 0.80
N GLU A 129 -1.17 -22.15 -0.21
CA GLU A 129 -0.10 -22.62 -1.08
C GLU A 129 1.15 -21.79 -0.82
N VAL A 130 2.32 -22.41 -0.97
CA VAL A 130 3.64 -21.78 -0.75
C VAL A 130 4.39 -21.81 -2.07
N ASP A 131 5.01 -20.68 -2.43
CA ASP A 131 5.91 -20.60 -3.58
C ASP A 131 7.27 -21.21 -3.21
N ASP A 132 7.59 -22.32 -3.81
CA ASP A 132 8.83 -23.06 -3.56
C ASP A 132 10.05 -22.42 -4.30
N SER A 133 9.86 -21.36 -5.10
CA SER A 133 10.94 -20.60 -5.76
C SER A 133 11.72 -19.67 -4.82
N TYR A 134 11.61 -19.87 -3.52
CA TYR A 134 12.30 -19.09 -2.50
C TYR A 134 13.82 -19.15 -2.62
N GLN A 135 14.48 -17.99 -2.54
CA GLN A 135 15.94 -17.89 -2.43
C GLN A 135 16.28 -17.10 -1.16
N GLU A 136 17.03 -17.74 -0.27
CA GLU A 136 17.43 -17.12 0.99
C GLU A 136 18.18 -15.80 0.76
N LYS A 137 17.92 -14.78 1.59
CA LYS A 137 18.49 -13.42 1.53
C LYS A 137 18.16 -12.62 0.25
N VAL A 138 17.51 -13.24 -0.75
CA VAL A 138 17.14 -12.57 -2.00
C VAL A 138 15.68 -12.11 -1.98
N GLN A 139 14.77 -13.00 -1.56
CA GLN A 139 13.34 -12.68 -1.49
C GLN A 139 12.65 -13.45 -0.36
N SER A 140 11.62 -12.83 0.24
CA SER A 140 10.76 -13.51 1.21
C SER A 140 9.92 -14.58 0.54
N LYS A 141 9.59 -15.65 1.28
CA LYS A 141 8.62 -16.66 0.80
C LYS A 141 7.28 -16.00 0.47
N LYS A 142 6.64 -16.50 -0.58
CA LYS A 142 5.31 -16.07 -0.98
C LYS A 142 4.27 -17.10 -0.60
N PHE A 143 3.11 -16.61 -0.24
CA PHE A 143 1.97 -17.41 0.19
C PHE A 143 0.72 -16.91 -0.52
N ARG A 144 -0.20 -17.81 -0.82
CA ARG A 144 -1.56 -17.48 -1.24
C ARG A 144 -2.57 -18.39 -0.56
N LEU A 145 -3.78 -17.90 -0.39
CA LEU A 145 -4.91 -18.73 0.02
C LEU A 145 -5.30 -19.68 -1.12
N THR A 146 -5.69 -20.91 -0.79
CA THR A 146 -6.24 -21.82 -1.80
C THR A 146 -7.59 -21.31 -2.32
N GLN A 147 -8.00 -21.79 -3.49
CA GLN A 147 -9.26 -21.35 -4.13
C GLN A 147 -10.49 -21.54 -3.24
N THR A 148 -10.50 -22.56 -2.40
CA THR A 148 -11.55 -22.82 -1.43
C THR A 148 -11.76 -21.64 -0.48
N TYR A 149 -10.66 -21.10 0.05
CA TYR A 149 -10.70 -19.99 1.01
C TYR A 149 -10.83 -18.63 0.30
N LEU A 150 -10.22 -18.44 -0.85
CA LEU A 150 -10.39 -17.22 -1.66
C LEU A 150 -11.85 -17.00 -2.09
N LYS A 151 -12.60 -18.07 -2.40
CA LYS A 151 -14.02 -17.97 -2.77
C LYS A 151 -14.95 -17.81 -1.56
N ALA A 152 -14.51 -18.18 -0.37
CA ALA A 152 -15.35 -18.14 0.83
C ALA A 152 -15.65 -16.72 1.33
N GLY A 153 -14.83 -15.72 0.95
CA GLY A 153 -14.89 -14.37 1.49
C GLY A 153 -14.19 -14.24 2.85
N LEU A 154 -14.23 -13.04 3.41
CA LEU A 154 -13.63 -12.72 4.71
C LEU A 154 -14.68 -12.62 5.81
N THR A 155 -14.25 -12.84 7.04
CA THR A 155 -15.04 -12.62 8.27
C THR A 155 -14.12 -12.09 9.36
N GLU A 156 -14.70 -11.38 10.31
CA GLU A 156 -13.99 -10.93 11.51
C GLU A 156 -13.92 -12.05 12.54
N HIS A 157 -12.80 -12.12 13.26
CA HIS A 157 -12.55 -13.02 14.39
C HIS A 157 -11.94 -12.20 15.54
N LEU A 158 -12.53 -12.30 16.72
CA LEU A 158 -12.00 -11.68 17.93
C LEU A 158 -11.05 -12.67 18.62
N ILE A 159 -9.83 -12.25 18.85
CA ILE A 159 -8.81 -13.00 19.56
C ILE A 159 -9.21 -13.10 21.03
N LYS A 160 -9.05 -14.29 21.62
CA LYS A 160 -9.36 -14.58 23.02
C LYS A 160 -8.12 -14.73 23.89
N ASP A 161 -7.00 -15.17 23.30
CA ASP A 161 -5.76 -15.40 24.04
C ASP A 161 -5.08 -14.07 24.42
N ALA A 162 -4.92 -13.86 25.71
CA ALA A 162 -4.33 -12.63 26.25
C ALA A 162 -2.85 -12.44 25.83
N GLY A 163 -2.08 -13.52 25.65
CA GLY A 163 -0.69 -13.47 25.22
C GLY A 163 -0.55 -13.03 23.76
N ILE A 164 -1.44 -13.51 22.90
CA ILE A 164 -1.52 -13.07 21.49
C ILE A 164 -1.93 -11.60 21.43
N ILE A 165 -2.95 -11.19 22.18
CA ILE A 165 -3.40 -9.79 22.29
C ILE A 165 -2.25 -8.88 22.73
N HIS A 166 -1.54 -9.28 23.80
CA HIS A 166 -0.40 -8.51 24.31
C HIS A 166 0.70 -8.35 23.26
N THR A 167 1.09 -9.44 22.58
CA THR A 167 2.10 -9.43 21.52
C THR A 167 1.70 -8.50 20.37
N ARG A 168 0.44 -8.55 19.96
CA ARG A 168 -0.08 -7.69 18.89
C ARG A 168 -0.12 -6.22 19.30
N ASN A 169 -0.51 -5.91 20.54
CA ASN A 169 -0.47 -4.56 21.09
C ASN A 169 0.97 -4.01 21.07
N LYS A 170 1.94 -4.78 21.54
CA LYS A 170 3.35 -4.38 21.53
C LYS A 170 3.84 -4.07 20.10
N LEU A 171 3.53 -4.94 19.15
CA LEU A 171 3.88 -4.73 17.74
C LEU A 171 3.19 -3.49 17.16
N PHE A 172 1.90 -3.32 17.43
CA PHE A 172 1.10 -2.18 16.96
C PHE A 172 1.68 -0.85 17.44
N TYR A 173 1.90 -0.69 18.74
CA TYR A 173 2.46 0.55 19.29
C TYR A 173 3.89 0.79 18.84
N SER A 174 4.70 -0.26 18.66
CA SER A 174 6.05 -0.13 18.09
C SER A 174 6.00 0.38 16.64
N GLN A 175 5.10 -0.16 15.81
CA GLN A 175 4.91 0.29 14.43
C GLN A 175 4.37 1.72 14.36
N LEU A 176 3.44 2.07 15.25
CA LEU A 176 2.89 3.42 15.32
C LEU A 176 3.95 4.44 15.73
N LYS A 177 4.78 4.11 16.73
CA LYS A 177 5.93 4.94 17.15
C LYS A 177 6.93 5.13 16.01
N GLU A 178 7.28 4.06 15.29
CA GLU A 178 8.14 4.13 14.12
C GLU A 178 7.54 5.03 13.03
N ALA A 179 6.25 4.87 12.72
CA ALA A 179 5.55 5.70 11.75
C ALA A 179 5.56 7.19 12.16
N MET A 180 5.28 7.50 13.44
CA MET A 180 5.31 8.87 13.96
C MET A 180 6.71 9.52 13.88
N SER A 181 7.78 8.75 13.85
CA SER A 181 9.13 9.29 13.67
C SER A 181 9.44 9.67 12.22
N HIS A 182 8.65 9.21 11.24
CA HIS A 182 8.86 9.52 9.83
C HIS A 182 7.95 10.69 9.37
N PRO A 183 8.48 11.76 8.78
CA PRO A 183 7.72 12.99 8.51
C PRO A 183 6.44 12.79 7.70
N ILE A 184 6.50 11.99 6.61
CA ILE A 184 5.31 11.71 5.77
C ILE A 184 4.27 10.91 6.57
N CYS A 185 4.69 9.91 7.33
CA CYS A 185 3.78 9.08 8.11
C CYS A 185 3.15 9.87 9.25
N SER A 186 3.93 10.67 9.98
CA SER A 186 3.45 11.54 11.05
C SER A 186 2.42 12.56 10.54
N ASN A 187 2.71 13.20 9.40
CA ASN A 187 1.76 14.10 8.74
C ASN A 187 0.42 13.40 8.42
N LEU A 188 0.46 12.18 7.88
CA LEU A 188 -0.75 11.40 7.56
C LEU A 188 -1.53 11.03 8.82
N ILE A 189 -0.85 10.53 9.86
CA ILE A 189 -1.48 10.13 11.12
C ILE A 189 -2.18 11.32 11.79
N THR A 190 -1.53 12.49 11.78
CA THR A 190 -2.12 13.73 12.31
C THR A 190 -3.34 14.17 11.49
N LEU A 191 -3.38 13.88 10.21
CA LEU A 191 -4.48 14.24 9.31
C LEU A 191 -5.69 13.32 9.43
N TYR A 192 -5.50 12.03 9.72
CA TYR A 192 -6.56 11.02 9.69
C TYR A 192 -7.82 11.37 10.48
N PRO A 193 -7.77 11.98 11.69
CA PRO A 193 -8.97 12.35 12.43
C PRO A 193 -9.89 13.35 11.73
N LYS A 194 -9.37 14.09 10.74
CA LYS A 194 -10.07 15.16 10.00
C LYS A 194 -10.63 14.68 8.66
N ILE A 195 -10.38 13.43 8.28
CA ILE A 195 -10.76 12.91 6.97
C ILE A 195 -12.21 12.44 6.99
N ASP A 196 -12.99 12.96 6.06
CA ASP A 196 -14.35 12.51 5.78
C ASP A 196 -14.33 11.53 4.60
N LEU A 197 -14.94 10.38 4.81
CA LEU A 197 -15.03 9.31 3.83
C LEU A 197 -16.45 9.22 3.22
N PRO A 198 -16.57 9.00 1.90
CA PRO A 198 -17.85 8.71 1.29
C PRO A 198 -18.39 7.37 1.76
N THR A 199 -19.71 7.23 1.82
CA THR A 199 -20.36 5.95 2.10
C THR A 199 -20.35 5.02 0.89
N SER A 200 -20.41 3.70 1.11
CA SER A 200 -20.49 2.72 0.02
C SER A 200 -21.69 2.94 -0.90
N LYS A 201 -22.81 3.49 -0.39
CA LYS A 201 -24.00 3.84 -1.17
C LYS A 201 -23.73 5.02 -2.11
N GLU A 202 -23.06 6.05 -1.63
CA GLU A 202 -22.61 7.19 -2.44
C GLU A 202 -21.64 6.73 -3.51
N LEU A 203 -20.63 5.92 -3.14
CA LEU A 203 -19.66 5.35 -4.07
C LEU A 203 -20.33 4.53 -5.18
N LEU A 204 -21.35 3.73 -4.84
CA LEU A 204 -22.08 2.96 -5.85
C LEU A 204 -22.84 3.88 -6.83
N THR A 205 -23.45 4.94 -6.32
CA THR A 205 -24.19 5.92 -7.13
C THR A 205 -23.24 6.66 -8.08
N ILE A 206 -22.13 7.16 -7.56
CA ILE A 206 -21.10 7.86 -8.34
C ILE A 206 -20.43 6.90 -9.33
N GLY A 207 -20.09 5.69 -8.90
CA GLY A 207 -19.53 4.68 -9.77
C GLY A 207 -20.40 4.34 -10.97
N LYS A 208 -21.72 4.22 -10.79
CA LYS A 208 -22.67 4.04 -11.91
C LYS A 208 -22.65 5.19 -12.90
N ARG A 209 -22.58 6.44 -12.41
CA ARG A 209 -22.48 7.63 -13.26
C ARG A 209 -21.17 7.62 -14.06
N LEU A 210 -20.03 7.39 -13.38
CA LEU A 210 -18.71 7.31 -14.03
C LEU A 210 -18.65 6.21 -15.11
N VAL A 211 -19.32 5.07 -14.89
CA VAL A 211 -19.43 4.00 -15.90
C VAL A 211 -20.21 4.49 -17.12
N LYS A 212 -21.34 5.21 -16.91
CA LYS A 212 -22.14 5.81 -18.00
C LYS A 212 -21.32 6.82 -18.80
N ASP A 213 -20.46 7.60 -18.14
CA ASP A 213 -19.60 8.63 -18.74
C ASP A 213 -18.32 8.05 -19.37
N GLY A 214 -18.14 6.72 -19.36
CA GLY A 214 -17.00 6.05 -19.97
C GLY A 214 -15.67 6.27 -19.26
N HIS A 215 -15.70 6.50 -17.92
CA HIS A 215 -14.50 6.77 -17.12
C HIS A 215 -13.42 5.70 -17.29
N ARG A 216 -12.17 6.14 -17.36
CA ARG A 216 -10.98 5.27 -17.41
C ARG A 216 -10.05 5.57 -16.25
N THR A 217 -9.47 4.51 -15.69
CA THR A 217 -8.41 4.63 -14.67
C THR A 217 -7.14 5.28 -15.24
N LYS A 218 -6.26 5.75 -14.39
CA LYS A 218 -4.91 6.27 -14.78
C LYS A 218 -4.11 5.28 -15.65
N LYS A 219 -4.40 3.96 -15.56
CA LYS A 219 -3.79 2.89 -16.39
C LYS A 219 -4.58 2.57 -17.67
N GLY A 220 -5.60 3.34 -18.00
CA GLY A 220 -6.42 3.16 -19.20
C GLY A 220 -7.51 2.08 -19.10
N LYS A 221 -7.64 1.35 -17.99
CA LYS A 221 -8.71 0.36 -17.78
C LYS A 221 -10.07 1.07 -17.75
N ILE A 222 -11.07 0.50 -18.42
CA ILE A 222 -12.45 1.01 -18.40
C ILE A 222 -13.10 0.69 -17.06
N LEU A 223 -13.70 1.69 -16.42
CA LEU A 223 -14.53 1.49 -15.24
C LEU A 223 -15.86 0.84 -15.66
N THR A 224 -16.30 -0.21 -14.97
CA THR A 224 -17.44 -1.04 -15.39
C THR A 224 -18.17 -1.58 -14.16
N MET A 225 -19.48 -1.82 -14.27
CA MET A 225 -20.23 -2.61 -13.29
C MET A 225 -20.04 -4.10 -13.55
N ARG A 226 -20.01 -4.93 -12.50
CA ARG A 226 -20.04 -6.40 -12.66
C ARG A 226 -21.40 -6.82 -13.24
N ASN A 227 -21.36 -7.55 -14.34
CA ASN A 227 -22.56 -8.17 -14.91
C ASN A 227 -22.31 -9.66 -15.14
N LYS A 228 -22.86 -10.48 -14.27
CA LYS A 228 -22.70 -11.95 -14.32
C LYS A 228 -23.36 -12.62 -15.54
N HIS A 229 -24.25 -11.89 -16.23
CA HIS A 229 -25.00 -12.40 -17.37
C HIS A 229 -24.33 -12.09 -18.73
N LYS A 230 -23.29 -11.26 -18.74
CA LYS A 230 -22.54 -10.93 -19.97
C LYS A 230 -21.21 -11.68 -20.02
N ASN A 231 -21.13 -12.66 -20.91
CA ASN A 231 -19.97 -13.40 -21.43
C ASN A 231 -18.61 -13.11 -20.75
N ASP A 232 -18.46 -13.52 -19.50
CA ASP A 232 -17.20 -13.48 -18.72
C ASP A 232 -16.42 -12.15 -18.73
N TYR A 233 -16.97 -11.05 -19.31
CA TYR A 233 -16.26 -9.78 -19.37
C TYR A 233 -15.92 -9.23 -17.97
N TRP A 234 -16.67 -9.63 -16.95
CA TRP A 234 -16.42 -9.29 -15.56
C TRP A 234 -15.17 -9.98 -14.99
N LYS A 235 -14.60 -10.98 -15.70
CA LYS A 235 -13.32 -11.60 -15.36
C LYS A 235 -12.12 -10.89 -15.99
N ASP A 236 -12.36 -9.95 -16.92
CA ASP A 236 -11.33 -9.21 -17.63
C ASP A 236 -10.71 -8.10 -16.77
N SER A 237 -9.95 -8.50 -15.76
CA SER A 237 -9.22 -7.55 -14.89
C SER A 237 -8.08 -6.82 -15.61
N LYS A 238 -7.68 -7.27 -16.79
CA LYS A 238 -6.60 -6.65 -17.57
C LYS A 238 -7.06 -5.33 -18.21
N ASN A 239 -8.26 -5.27 -18.76
CA ASN A 239 -8.79 -4.12 -19.49
C ASN A 239 -9.87 -3.36 -18.71
N ARG A 240 -10.38 -3.94 -17.62
CA ARG A 240 -11.51 -3.43 -16.85
C ARG A 240 -11.16 -3.25 -15.38
N SER A 241 -11.79 -2.26 -14.77
CA SER A 241 -11.84 -2.04 -13.32
C SER A 241 -13.30 -2.05 -12.89
N PHE A 242 -13.65 -2.81 -11.86
CA PHE A 242 -15.05 -2.99 -11.46
C PHE A 242 -15.38 -2.11 -10.26
N VAL A 243 -16.51 -1.41 -10.32
CA VAL A 243 -16.98 -0.50 -9.26
C VAL A 243 -17.11 -1.26 -7.95
N GLU A 244 -17.74 -2.44 -7.98
CA GLU A 244 -17.96 -3.26 -6.79
C GLU A 244 -16.64 -3.71 -6.15
N ASP A 245 -15.62 -4.05 -6.94
CA ASP A 245 -14.31 -4.42 -6.42
C ASP A 245 -13.57 -3.24 -5.81
N ASN A 246 -13.73 -2.06 -6.43
CA ASN A 246 -13.13 -0.83 -5.90
C ASN A 246 -13.77 -0.44 -4.56
N ILE A 247 -15.10 -0.58 -4.43
CA ILE A 247 -15.82 -0.32 -3.17
C ILE A 247 -15.40 -1.34 -2.10
N ALA A 248 -15.34 -2.63 -2.44
CA ALA A 248 -14.89 -3.67 -1.51
C ALA A 248 -13.44 -3.44 -1.03
N LEU A 249 -12.54 -2.98 -1.93
CA LEU A 249 -11.19 -2.58 -1.53
C LEU A 249 -11.21 -1.35 -0.61
N PHE A 250 -12.02 -0.34 -0.92
CA PHE A 250 -12.18 0.84 -0.06
C PHE A 250 -12.66 0.44 1.35
N GLU A 251 -13.71 -0.39 1.46
CA GLU A 251 -14.20 -0.91 2.73
C GLU A 251 -13.14 -1.71 3.50
N PHE A 252 -12.32 -2.49 2.80
CA PHE A 252 -11.19 -3.20 3.41
C PHE A 252 -10.14 -2.24 3.99
N LEU A 253 -9.87 -1.14 3.28
CA LEU A 253 -8.82 -0.16 3.65
C LEU A 253 -9.26 0.83 4.74
N THR A 254 -10.57 1.01 4.93
CA THR A 254 -11.10 2.10 5.79
C THR A 254 -12.18 1.65 6.77
N GLY A 255 -12.90 0.56 6.48
CA GLY A 255 -14.09 0.16 7.25
C GLY A 255 -13.84 -0.30 8.69
N ARG A 256 -12.58 -0.57 9.03
CA ARG A 256 -12.15 -0.93 10.40
C ARG A 256 -11.13 0.06 10.98
N GLY A 257 -10.97 1.20 10.36
CA GLY A 257 -9.87 2.16 10.59
C GLY A 257 -8.81 2.11 9.51
N PHE A 258 -7.92 3.09 9.49
CA PHE A 258 -6.89 3.24 8.48
C PHE A 258 -5.71 2.28 8.71
N MET A 259 -4.95 2.00 7.68
CA MET A 259 -3.65 1.33 7.84
C MET A 259 -2.65 2.27 8.50
N ILE A 260 -1.82 1.78 9.41
CA ILE A 260 -0.64 2.54 9.85
C ILE A 260 0.22 2.81 8.62
N PRO A 261 0.50 4.09 8.30
CA PRO A 261 1.37 4.40 7.18
C PRO A 261 2.76 3.80 7.41
N SER A 262 3.30 3.16 6.40
CA SER A 262 4.58 2.47 6.51
C SER A 262 5.53 2.86 5.39
N VAL A 263 6.79 3.06 5.76
CA VAL A 263 7.87 3.30 4.80
C VAL A 263 8.20 2.00 4.08
N GLY A 264 8.15 2.02 2.77
CA GLY A 264 8.53 0.88 1.95
C GLY A 264 10.01 0.55 2.06
N ASP A 265 10.35 -0.67 1.68
CA ASP A 265 11.74 -1.15 1.69
C ASP A 265 12.63 -0.40 0.67
N GLY A 266 13.92 -0.72 0.69
CA GLY A 266 14.87 -0.16 -0.28
C GLY A 266 14.56 -0.51 -1.74
N LYS A 267 13.69 -1.47 -2.05
CA LYS A 267 13.27 -1.79 -3.44
C LYS A 267 12.22 -0.81 -3.93
N SER A 268 11.38 -0.29 -3.03
CA SER A 268 10.38 0.74 -3.30
C SER A 268 10.92 2.17 -3.19
N GLY A 269 12.22 2.33 -2.89
CA GLY A 269 12.85 3.64 -2.69
C GLY A 269 12.38 4.39 -1.45
N GLY A 270 11.74 3.69 -0.49
CA GLY A 270 11.22 4.30 0.73
C GLY A 270 9.85 4.97 0.58
N ARG A 271 9.13 4.73 -0.51
CA ARG A 271 7.75 5.26 -0.69
C ARG A 271 6.87 4.85 0.45
N VAL A 272 6.13 5.79 1.00
CA VAL A 272 5.14 5.51 2.05
C VAL A 272 3.88 4.89 1.43
N VAL A 273 3.38 3.86 2.09
CA VAL A 273 2.14 3.16 1.74
C VAL A 273 1.16 3.24 2.89
N ASP A 274 -0.07 3.61 2.59
CA ASP A 274 -1.19 3.71 3.52
C ASP A 274 -2.52 3.36 2.85
N SER A 275 -3.64 3.55 3.54
CA SER A 275 -4.98 3.32 2.99
C SER A 275 -5.27 4.16 1.74
N PHE A 276 -4.78 5.39 1.68
CA PHE A 276 -5.08 6.33 0.60
C PHE A 276 -4.23 6.09 -0.65
N THR A 277 -2.96 5.73 -0.48
CA THR A 277 -2.09 5.36 -1.61
C THR A 277 -2.56 4.09 -2.32
N LEU A 278 -3.21 3.16 -1.59
CA LEU A 278 -3.76 1.91 -2.12
C LEU A 278 -5.20 2.05 -2.66
N MET A 279 -5.89 3.11 -2.28
CA MET A 279 -7.28 3.35 -2.67
C MET A 279 -7.42 3.66 -4.16
N PRO A 280 -8.50 3.20 -4.84
CA PRO A 280 -8.79 3.59 -6.21
C PRO A 280 -8.88 5.12 -6.37
N SER A 281 -8.25 5.67 -7.41
CA SER A 281 -8.11 7.13 -7.56
C SER A 281 -9.47 7.87 -7.60
N TRP A 282 -10.47 7.33 -8.31
CA TRP A 282 -11.77 7.94 -8.39
C TRP A 282 -12.52 8.01 -7.04
N ILE A 283 -12.23 7.08 -6.10
CA ILE A 283 -12.76 7.12 -4.73
C ILE A 283 -11.98 8.15 -3.91
N ARG A 284 -10.66 8.18 -4.03
CA ARG A 284 -9.80 9.14 -3.32
C ARG A 284 -10.13 10.60 -3.68
N GLU A 285 -10.56 10.85 -4.90
CA GLU A 285 -11.00 12.18 -5.36
C GLU A 285 -12.31 12.67 -4.70
N LEU A 286 -13.02 11.79 -3.97
CA LEU A 286 -14.25 12.10 -3.23
C LEU A 286 -14.04 12.39 -1.75
N ILE A 287 -12.80 12.23 -1.27
CA ILE A 287 -12.44 12.47 0.12
C ILE A 287 -12.44 13.97 0.39
N SER A 288 -12.87 14.36 1.60
CA SER A 288 -12.77 15.72 2.11
C SER A 288 -12.01 15.76 3.44
N ILE A 289 -11.60 16.94 3.85
CA ILE A 289 -11.00 17.23 5.15
C ILE A 289 -11.89 18.26 5.82
N ASP A 290 -12.41 17.96 7.01
CA ASP A 290 -13.34 18.84 7.76
C ASP A 290 -14.47 19.39 6.84
N GLY A 291 -15.09 18.53 6.03
CA GLY A 291 -16.14 18.85 5.06
C GLY A 291 -15.68 19.60 3.80
N LYS A 292 -14.40 19.93 3.67
CA LYS A 292 -13.87 20.71 2.54
C LYS A 292 -13.28 19.80 1.47
N LYS A 293 -13.61 20.08 0.22
CA LYS A 293 -13.04 19.37 -0.95
C LYS A 293 -11.56 19.64 -1.09
N LEU A 294 -10.85 18.64 -1.63
CA LEU A 294 -9.40 18.70 -1.79
C LEU A 294 -9.02 19.09 -3.22
N VAL A 295 -7.85 19.72 -3.34
CA VAL A 295 -7.16 20.01 -4.59
C VAL A 295 -5.91 19.15 -4.67
N GLU A 296 -5.70 18.45 -5.79
CA GLU A 296 -4.48 17.68 -6.06
C GLU A 296 -3.42 18.59 -6.70
N CYS A 297 -2.28 18.77 -6.04
CA CYS A 297 -1.07 19.37 -6.56
C CYS A 297 -0.10 18.25 -6.98
N ASP A 298 0.22 18.12 -8.28
CA ASP A 298 0.98 17.02 -8.85
C ASP A 298 2.15 17.53 -9.70
N TYR A 299 3.30 16.86 -9.66
CA TYR A 299 4.43 17.19 -10.49
C TYR A 299 4.26 16.73 -11.94
N THR A 300 4.61 17.60 -12.88
CA THR A 300 4.55 17.26 -14.30
C THR A 300 5.71 16.34 -14.70
N ALA A 301 5.41 15.11 -15.13
CA ALA A 301 6.43 14.15 -15.61
C ALA A 301 7.63 14.01 -14.65
N LEU A 302 7.38 13.84 -13.34
CA LEU A 302 8.42 13.84 -12.32
C LEU A 302 9.57 12.86 -12.60
N HIS A 303 9.25 11.57 -12.82
CA HIS A 303 10.29 10.54 -12.99
C HIS A 303 11.20 10.75 -14.21
N PRO A 304 10.70 11.10 -15.41
CA PRO A 304 11.58 11.50 -16.51
C PRO A 304 12.53 12.65 -16.15
N ASN A 305 12.05 13.68 -15.45
CA ASN A 305 12.89 14.82 -15.05
C ASN A 305 13.90 14.47 -13.96
N ILE A 306 13.54 13.60 -13.02
CA ILE A 306 14.50 13.01 -12.07
C ILE A 306 15.56 12.17 -12.81
N ALA A 307 15.18 11.37 -13.81
CA ALA A 307 16.13 10.57 -14.59
C ALA A 307 17.12 11.44 -15.35
N ILE A 308 16.66 12.51 -15.98
CA ILE A 308 17.53 13.53 -16.63
C ILE A 308 18.55 14.04 -15.62
N ARG A 309 18.13 14.47 -14.44
CA ARG A 309 19.01 14.99 -13.40
C ARG A 309 19.99 13.95 -12.88
N LEU A 310 19.54 12.70 -12.63
CA LEU A 310 20.36 11.64 -12.04
C LEU A 310 21.42 11.07 -12.99
N TYR A 311 21.11 11.03 -14.28
CA TYR A 311 21.91 10.33 -15.28
C TYR A 311 22.55 11.27 -16.31
N GLY A 312 22.55 12.60 -16.04
CA GLY A 312 23.23 13.57 -16.87
C GLY A 312 22.60 13.78 -18.24
N GLY A 313 21.27 13.92 -18.27
CA GLY A 313 20.59 14.33 -19.49
C GLY A 313 20.75 15.82 -19.79
N GLY A 314 20.59 16.19 -21.06
CA GLY A 314 20.76 17.55 -21.56
C GLY A 314 19.51 18.41 -21.52
N LEU A 315 18.33 17.81 -21.57
CA LEU A 315 17.06 18.54 -21.52
C LEU A 315 16.88 19.25 -20.18
N GLN A 316 16.40 20.49 -20.24
CA GLN A 316 16.15 21.26 -19.04
C GLN A 316 14.82 20.87 -18.36
N PHE A 317 13.80 20.56 -19.17
CA PHE A 317 12.47 20.23 -18.70
C PHE A 317 11.73 19.37 -19.74
N LEU A 318 11.19 18.24 -19.33
CA LEU A 318 10.45 17.31 -20.17
C LEU A 318 8.98 17.25 -19.73
N THR A 319 8.07 17.29 -20.70
CA THR A 319 6.66 16.97 -20.51
C THR A 319 6.23 15.81 -21.41
N HIS A 320 5.15 15.12 -21.06
CA HIS A 320 4.61 14.08 -21.92
C HIS A 320 4.09 14.65 -23.26
N GLN A 321 3.59 15.88 -23.23
CA GLN A 321 3.13 16.59 -24.40
C GLN A 321 4.31 16.89 -25.36
N TYR A 322 5.42 17.39 -24.83
CA TYR A 322 6.63 17.66 -25.62
C TYR A 322 7.13 16.39 -26.33
N VAL A 323 7.20 15.26 -25.59
CA VAL A 323 7.61 13.98 -26.20
C VAL A 323 6.62 13.51 -27.27
N SER A 324 5.33 13.73 -27.04
CA SER A 324 4.28 13.44 -28.02
C SER A 324 4.48 14.22 -29.33
N GLU A 325 4.74 15.52 -29.26
CA GLU A 325 5.02 16.39 -30.40
C GLU A 325 6.26 15.96 -31.18
N GLN A 326 7.31 15.54 -30.47
CA GLN A 326 8.56 15.07 -31.10
C GLN A 326 8.45 13.68 -31.75
N THR A 327 7.51 12.87 -31.30
CA THR A 327 7.38 11.45 -31.73
C THR A 327 6.15 11.19 -32.59
N GLY A 328 5.19 12.10 -32.63
CA GLY A 328 3.88 11.88 -33.27
C GLY A 328 2.99 10.87 -32.52
N ILE A 329 3.37 10.46 -31.30
CA ILE A 329 2.62 9.46 -30.52
C ILE A 329 1.68 10.17 -29.55
N ASP A 330 0.47 9.65 -29.39
CA ASP A 330 -0.55 10.20 -28.47
C ASP A 330 0.01 10.45 -27.05
N PRO A 331 -0.23 11.62 -26.44
CA PRO A 331 0.33 11.99 -25.13
C PRO A 331 -0.07 11.03 -24.01
N LYS A 332 -1.28 10.45 -24.05
CA LYS A 332 -1.74 9.46 -23.05
C LYS A 332 -0.93 8.17 -23.15
N ARG A 333 -0.61 7.74 -24.37
CA ARG A 333 0.25 6.59 -24.62
C ARG A 333 1.68 6.86 -24.13
N ILE A 334 2.23 8.05 -24.38
CA ILE A 334 3.53 8.48 -23.84
C ILE A 334 3.52 8.45 -22.31
N LYS A 335 2.48 9.00 -21.66
CA LYS A 335 2.34 8.96 -20.20
C LYS A 335 2.32 7.54 -19.65
N ILE A 336 1.51 6.65 -20.25
CA ILE A 336 1.43 5.24 -19.82
C ILE A 336 2.78 4.55 -19.98
N GLU A 337 3.48 4.79 -21.08
CA GLU A 337 4.78 4.17 -21.33
C GLU A 337 5.85 4.66 -20.35
N HIS A 338 5.88 5.94 -20.00
CA HIS A 338 6.78 6.49 -18.98
C HIS A 338 6.60 5.86 -17.60
N LEU A 339 5.38 5.42 -17.21
CA LEU A 339 5.13 4.75 -15.93
C LEU A 339 5.97 3.47 -15.77
N SER A 340 6.35 2.84 -16.87
CA SER A 340 7.08 1.57 -16.84
C SER A 340 8.47 1.63 -17.46
N PHE A 341 8.77 2.60 -18.33
CA PHE A 341 9.98 2.65 -19.14
C PHE A 341 11.26 2.45 -18.33
N PHE A 342 11.48 3.26 -17.32
CA PHE A 342 12.68 3.20 -16.48
C PHE A 342 12.74 1.94 -15.59
N ASN A 343 11.61 1.26 -15.35
CA ASN A 343 11.55 0.04 -14.57
C ASN A 343 11.79 -1.24 -15.41
N LYS A 344 11.78 -1.12 -16.75
CA LYS A 344 12.04 -2.25 -17.66
C LYS A 344 13.52 -2.64 -17.61
N ASN A 345 13.81 -3.93 -17.90
CA ASN A 345 15.17 -4.34 -18.23
C ASN A 345 15.60 -3.71 -19.56
N TRP A 346 16.89 -3.71 -19.84
CA TRP A 346 17.44 -3.03 -21.03
C TRP A 346 16.83 -3.54 -22.34
N HIS A 347 16.67 -4.87 -22.49
CA HIS A 347 16.06 -5.45 -23.69
C HIS A 347 14.62 -4.96 -23.91
N SER A 348 13.85 -4.91 -22.84
CA SER A 348 12.47 -4.40 -22.89
C SER A 348 12.40 -2.87 -23.08
N MET A 349 13.39 -2.11 -22.58
CA MET A 349 13.49 -0.67 -22.85
C MET A 349 13.70 -0.41 -24.36
N ARG A 350 14.57 -1.18 -25.00
CA ARG A 350 14.84 -1.05 -26.45
C ARG A 350 13.63 -1.29 -27.34
N LYS A 351 12.63 -2.03 -26.85
CA LYS A 351 11.36 -2.30 -27.55
C LYS A 351 10.29 -1.22 -27.28
N SER A 352 10.58 -0.25 -26.42
CA SER A 352 9.64 0.80 -26.05
C SER A 352 9.61 1.90 -27.09
N VAL A 353 8.46 2.43 -27.36
CA VAL A 353 8.28 3.61 -28.22
C VAL A 353 9.03 4.86 -27.75
N LEU A 354 9.47 4.89 -26.49
CA LEU A 354 10.27 5.97 -25.94
C LEU A 354 11.78 5.79 -26.21
N PHE A 355 12.22 4.60 -26.59
CA PHE A 355 13.66 4.33 -26.68
C PHE A 355 14.33 5.17 -27.78
N ASP A 356 13.73 5.25 -28.95
CA ASP A 356 14.29 6.05 -30.08
C ASP A 356 14.32 7.54 -29.75
N TYR A 357 13.27 8.04 -29.10
CA TYR A 357 13.24 9.41 -28.61
C TYR A 357 14.43 9.70 -27.66
N TYR A 358 14.63 8.87 -26.64
CA TYR A 358 15.72 9.05 -25.68
C TYR A 358 17.10 8.78 -26.30
N SER A 359 17.21 7.86 -27.24
CA SER A 359 18.48 7.59 -27.94
C SER A 359 18.94 8.79 -28.77
N LYS A 360 17.98 9.50 -29.39
CA LYS A 360 18.25 10.68 -30.19
C LYS A 360 18.52 11.92 -29.34
N ASN A 361 17.74 12.14 -28.28
CA ASN A 361 17.74 13.41 -27.54
C ASN A 361 18.52 13.35 -26.22
N GLU A 362 18.71 12.14 -25.64
CA GLU A 362 19.30 11.92 -24.31
C GLU A 362 20.26 10.70 -24.30
N ALA A 363 21.10 10.58 -25.33
CA ALA A 363 22.01 9.47 -25.51
C ALA A 363 22.93 9.24 -24.30
N ASN A 364 23.48 10.29 -23.70
CA ASN A 364 24.34 10.20 -22.52
C ASN A 364 23.58 9.65 -21.30
N MET A 365 22.36 10.14 -21.07
CA MET A 365 21.49 9.64 -20.01
C MET A 365 21.21 8.14 -20.20
N LEU A 366 20.84 7.70 -21.40
CA LEU A 366 20.60 6.28 -21.68
C LEU A 366 21.86 5.43 -21.48
N ALA A 367 23.03 5.91 -21.90
CA ALA A 367 24.29 5.19 -21.71
C ALA A 367 24.60 5.01 -20.20
N ASN A 368 24.37 6.05 -19.39
CA ASN A 368 24.55 5.98 -17.93
C ASN A 368 23.53 5.06 -17.27
N ILE A 369 22.27 5.08 -17.70
CA ILE A 369 21.24 4.13 -17.26
C ILE A 369 21.63 2.69 -17.59
N TYR A 370 22.15 2.44 -18.80
CA TYR A 370 22.63 1.11 -19.21
C TYR A 370 23.74 0.60 -18.29
N LYS A 371 24.78 1.44 -18.07
CA LYS A 371 25.92 1.11 -17.18
C LYS A 371 25.43 0.79 -15.75
N ASP A 372 24.53 1.60 -15.21
CA ASP A 372 24.00 1.41 -13.87
C ASP A 372 23.15 0.13 -13.77
N LYS A 373 22.25 -0.13 -14.75
CA LYS A 373 21.46 -1.37 -14.79
C LYS A 373 22.34 -2.61 -14.94
N LYS A 374 23.40 -2.57 -15.73
CA LYS A 374 24.35 -3.68 -15.90
C LYS A 374 25.07 -4.00 -14.58
N LYS A 375 25.48 -2.97 -13.83
CA LYS A 375 26.23 -3.11 -12.58
C LYS A 375 25.35 -3.51 -11.39
N ASN A 376 24.16 -2.91 -11.25
CA ASN A 376 23.36 -2.92 -10.04
C ASN A 376 21.97 -3.57 -10.21
N GLY A 377 21.73 -4.22 -11.37
CA GLY A 377 20.46 -4.84 -11.69
C GLY A 377 19.46 -3.87 -12.34
N TYR A 378 18.51 -4.44 -13.09
CA TYR A 378 17.66 -3.62 -13.96
C TYR A 378 16.70 -2.67 -13.25
N LYS A 379 16.35 -2.94 -11.99
CA LYS A 379 15.44 -2.09 -11.18
C LYS A 379 16.12 -0.89 -10.52
N ILE A 380 17.46 -0.75 -10.63
CA ILE A 380 18.21 0.29 -9.94
C ILE A 380 17.75 1.71 -10.32
N THR A 381 17.40 1.92 -11.59
CA THR A 381 16.96 3.23 -12.08
C THR A 381 15.68 3.68 -11.39
N SER A 382 14.64 2.84 -11.35
CA SER A 382 13.39 3.18 -10.67
C SER A 382 13.58 3.32 -9.16
N LYS A 383 14.42 2.46 -8.53
CA LYS A 383 14.76 2.60 -7.12
C LYS A 383 15.37 3.98 -6.82
N LYS A 384 16.36 4.42 -7.58
CA LYS A 384 17.00 5.73 -7.39
C LYS A 384 16.02 6.88 -7.61
N MET A 385 15.15 6.79 -8.63
CA MET A 385 14.14 7.82 -8.87
C MET A 385 13.13 7.91 -7.71
N PHE A 386 12.64 6.78 -7.19
CA PHE A 386 11.74 6.77 -6.04
C PHE A 386 12.41 7.33 -4.78
N THR A 387 13.70 7.02 -4.56
CA THR A 387 14.44 7.60 -3.43
C THR A 387 14.52 9.12 -3.51
N VAL A 388 14.76 9.68 -4.71
CA VAL A 388 14.78 11.14 -4.92
C VAL A 388 13.38 11.73 -4.73
N GLU A 389 12.34 11.11 -5.30
CA GLU A 389 10.94 11.52 -5.11
C GLU A 389 10.59 11.60 -3.62
N VAL A 390 10.84 10.52 -2.86
CA VAL A 390 10.55 10.48 -1.42
C VAL A 390 11.29 11.56 -0.66
N LYS A 391 12.56 11.82 -1.00
CA LYS A 391 13.35 12.88 -0.37
C LYS A 391 12.74 14.25 -0.63
N ILE A 392 12.39 14.57 -1.88
CA ILE A 392 11.71 15.82 -2.25
C ILE A 392 10.41 15.97 -1.45
N MET A 393 9.55 14.94 -1.49
CA MET A 393 8.25 14.99 -0.82
C MET A 393 8.37 15.08 0.71
N THR A 394 9.40 14.45 1.29
CA THR A 394 9.71 14.57 2.72
C THR A 394 10.05 16.01 3.09
N ASP A 395 10.88 16.68 2.31
CA ASP A 395 11.30 18.05 2.58
C ASP A 395 10.13 19.03 2.37
N VAL A 396 9.28 18.80 1.35
CA VAL A 396 8.03 19.56 1.13
C VAL A 396 7.11 19.44 2.35
N ILE A 397 6.81 18.20 2.79
CA ILE A 397 5.90 17.96 3.90
C ILE A 397 6.45 18.52 5.21
N LYS A 398 7.74 18.36 5.48
CA LYS A 398 8.39 18.98 6.65
C LYS A 398 8.16 20.48 6.67
N TYR A 399 8.39 21.16 5.57
CA TYR A 399 8.18 22.59 5.49
C TYR A 399 6.72 22.99 5.70
N LEU A 400 5.78 22.30 5.04
CA LEU A 400 4.34 22.55 5.21
C LEU A 400 3.89 22.35 6.66
N ASN A 401 4.38 21.30 7.32
CA ASN A 401 4.08 21.05 8.73
C ASN A 401 4.58 22.17 9.67
N THR A 402 5.70 22.86 9.34
CA THR A 402 6.14 24.07 10.10
C THR A 402 5.17 25.24 9.95
N LYS A 403 4.30 25.19 8.94
CA LYS A 403 3.22 26.17 8.69
C LYS A 403 1.86 25.67 9.17
N ASN A 404 1.83 24.57 9.94
CA ASN A 404 0.60 23.90 10.41
C ASN A 404 -0.31 23.43 9.27
N VAL A 405 0.24 23.14 8.08
CA VAL A 405 -0.48 22.58 6.96
C VAL A 405 -0.15 21.09 6.84
N ASN A 406 -1.16 20.25 7.06
CA ASN A 406 -1.09 18.81 6.83
C ASN A 406 -1.73 18.49 5.47
N VAL A 407 -1.16 17.54 4.75
CA VAL A 407 -1.57 17.20 3.39
C VAL A 407 -1.73 15.68 3.23
N LEU A 408 -2.68 15.26 2.39
CA LEU A 408 -2.79 13.85 2.03
C LEU A 408 -1.73 13.53 0.97
N TYR A 409 -0.82 12.64 1.30
CA TYR A 409 0.29 12.23 0.44
C TYR A 409 -0.10 11.08 -0.50
N VAL A 410 0.20 11.23 -1.79
CA VAL A 410 0.02 10.18 -2.80
C VAL A 410 1.21 10.17 -3.75
N TYR A 411 2.34 9.65 -3.29
CA TYR A 411 3.61 9.57 -4.04
C TYR A 411 4.15 10.93 -4.49
N ASP A 412 3.98 11.29 -5.76
CA ASP A 412 4.41 12.55 -6.38
C ASP A 412 3.36 13.66 -6.32
N ALA A 413 2.21 13.40 -5.69
CA ALA A 413 1.11 14.35 -5.53
C ALA A 413 0.78 14.59 -4.05
N LEU A 414 0.29 15.79 -3.76
CA LEU A 414 -0.29 16.19 -2.47
C LEU A 414 -1.71 16.67 -2.69
N LEU A 415 -2.64 16.22 -1.81
CA LEU A 415 -3.99 16.76 -1.77
C LEU A 415 -4.12 17.64 -0.53
N CYS A 416 -4.62 18.85 -0.71
CA CYS A 416 -4.79 19.85 0.35
C CYS A 416 -6.12 20.57 0.21
N GLU A 417 -6.52 21.30 1.25
CA GLU A 417 -7.65 22.22 1.16
C GLU A 417 -7.35 23.35 0.14
N GLU A 418 -8.42 23.89 -0.49
CA GLU A 418 -8.29 24.97 -1.49
C GLU A 418 -7.52 26.19 -0.93
N ASN A 419 -7.73 26.54 0.34
CA ASN A 419 -7.07 27.67 0.99
C ASN A 419 -5.54 27.46 1.11
N ASP A 420 -5.08 26.24 1.27
CA ASP A 420 -3.66 25.89 1.44
C ASP A 420 -2.95 25.70 0.09
N LYS A 421 -3.70 25.59 -1.01
CA LYS A 421 -3.17 25.36 -2.34
C LYS A 421 -2.04 26.31 -2.77
N PRO A 422 -2.14 27.66 -2.56
CA PRO A 422 -1.03 28.55 -2.95
C PRO A 422 0.27 28.21 -2.24
N LEU A 423 0.22 27.95 -0.94
CA LEU A 423 1.40 27.60 -0.14
C LEU A 423 1.97 26.22 -0.55
N VAL A 424 1.11 25.22 -0.75
CA VAL A 424 1.52 23.87 -1.21
C VAL A 424 2.18 23.96 -2.59
N PHE A 425 1.55 24.67 -3.51
CA PHE A 425 2.04 24.84 -4.88
C PHE A 425 3.41 25.53 -4.92
N GLU A 426 3.58 26.64 -4.21
CA GLU A 426 4.83 27.40 -4.10
C GLU A 426 5.94 26.53 -3.45
N THR A 427 5.61 25.87 -2.34
CA THR A 427 6.54 25.00 -1.60
C THR A 427 7.06 23.86 -2.48
N MET A 428 6.15 23.17 -3.17
CA MET A 428 6.51 22.08 -4.08
C MET A 428 7.43 22.57 -5.20
N ASN A 429 7.11 23.71 -5.87
CA ASN A 429 7.93 24.26 -6.94
C ASN A 429 9.31 24.71 -6.44
N ARG A 430 9.41 25.34 -5.29
CA ARG A 430 10.68 25.80 -4.70
C ARG A 430 11.58 24.61 -4.32
N ILE A 431 11.07 23.68 -3.53
CA ILE A 431 11.87 22.57 -2.98
C ILE A 431 12.38 21.64 -4.07
N ILE A 432 11.59 21.35 -5.11
CA ILE A 432 12.06 20.49 -6.20
C ILE A 432 13.25 21.11 -6.96
N LEU A 433 13.26 22.44 -7.10
CA LEU A 433 14.40 23.15 -7.70
C LEU A 433 15.63 23.11 -6.79
N GLU A 434 15.47 23.19 -5.47
CA GLU A 434 16.57 23.00 -4.50
C GLU A 434 17.20 21.61 -4.62
N HIS A 435 16.43 20.59 -4.99
CA HIS A 435 16.93 19.25 -5.34
C HIS A 435 17.55 19.16 -6.74
N GLY A 436 17.61 20.25 -7.49
CA GLY A 436 18.17 20.32 -8.84
C GLY A 436 17.33 19.61 -9.90
N VAL A 437 16.05 19.32 -9.63
CA VAL A 437 15.13 18.73 -10.59
C VAL A 437 14.27 19.83 -11.19
N LYS A 438 14.34 20.01 -12.51
CA LYS A 438 13.53 20.99 -13.23
C LYS A 438 12.21 20.35 -13.66
N THR A 439 11.15 20.76 -13.02
CA THR A 439 9.76 20.45 -13.39
C THR A 439 8.84 21.53 -12.81
N ARG A 440 7.55 21.40 -13.02
CA ARG A 440 6.54 22.30 -12.45
C ARG A 440 5.39 21.52 -11.84
N VAL A 441 4.73 22.12 -10.89
CA VAL A 441 3.51 21.62 -10.28
C VAL A 441 2.30 22.02 -11.16
N THR A 442 1.34 21.13 -11.26
CA THR A 442 0.00 21.43 -11.79
C THR A 442 -1.01 21.17 -10.69
N ALA A 443 -2.05 21.99 -10.62
CA ALA A 443 -3.14 21.81 -9.68
C ALA A 443 -4.41 21.44 -10.43
N ASN A 444 -5.00 20.30 -10.04
CA ASN A 444 -6.25 19.80 -10.59
C ASN A 444 -7.32 19.81 -9.50
N LEU A 445 -8.48 20.39 -9.80
CA LEU A 445 -9.65 20.23 -8.94
C LEU A 445 -10.06 18.75 -8.97
N SER A 446 -10.40 18.20 -7.80
CA SER A 446 -11.08 16.91 -7.68
C SER A 446 -12.29 16.86 -8.61
N LEU A 447 -12.71 15.67 -9.04
CA LEU A 447 -13.80 15.46 -9.99
C LEU A 447 -14.94 16.47 -9.74
N LYS A 448 -15.35 17.21 -10.79
CA LYS A 448 -16.59 17.96 -10.77
C LYS A 448 -17.73 16.94 -10.75
N ILE A 449 -18.23 16.66 -9.54
CA ILE A 449 -19.38 15.78 -9.33
C ILE A 449 -20.65 16.61 -9.34
#